data_637f8e0ec29ae09d604e3f8df94c8477
#
_entry.id   637f8e0ec29ae09d604e3f8df94c8477
#
_cell.length_a   1.000
_cell.length_b   1.000
_cell.length_c   1.000
_cell.angle_alpha   90.00
_cell.angle_beta   90.00
_cell.angle_gamma   90.00
#
_symmetry.space_group_name_H-M   'P 1'
#
loop_
_entity.id
_entity.type
_entity.pdbx_description
1 polymer ?
#
loop_
_entity_poly.entity_id
_entity_poly.type
_entity_poly.pdbx_seq_one_letter_code
_entity_poly.pdbx_strand_id
1 'polypeptide(L)'
;MNMFQGICIARLLRPAVVLLAAGICTAASGQEKAVPCPEFPVPHVGQVQWVAENMRMNGMPMQIKELTTEQTPQQVIAFYRQRWSDAPPYSHEYEVSGMPAIATLRKECFYTVQVMAHGRGAKALLGVSTKPDGGQVKKPGTGFPNMAGSTVLNDIDHYDSGKTGRTIMLTNTYSPEANLNFYRRTMAEEGWGAVMDRAVQGAKGVSHVLVMKRGYHEANLTISPGKAGASGSNVLATFVDKP
;
A
#
# COMPACT_ATOMS: atom_id res chain seq x y z
N MET A 1 84.45 -26.45 32.69
CA MET A 1 84.33 -27.74 33.44
C MET A 1 82.88 -28.13 33.44
N ASN A 2 82.58 -29.24 32.84
CA ASN A 2 81.32 -30.00 32.80
C ASN A 2 80.09 -29.32 32.11
N MET A 3 79.72 -29.73 30.93
CA MET A 3 79.11 -31.03 30.46
C MET A 3 77.72 -31.29 31.06
N PHE A 4 76.73 -31.30 30.28
CA PHE A 4 75.76 -32.41 29.93
C PHE A 4 74.61 -31.80 29.14
N GLN A 5 74.55 -32.10 27.88
CA GLN A 5 73.72 -33.10 27.20
C GLN A 5 72.22 -33.15 27.61
N GLY A 6 71.36 -32.89 26.63
CA GLY A 6 70.31 -33.88 26.43
C GLY A 6 68.94 -33.37 25.99
N ILE A 7 68.64 -33.82 24.82
CA ILE A 7 67.35 -34.33 24.39
C ILE A 7 66.40 -33.35 23.63
N CYS A 8 66.38 -33.53 22.32
CA CYS A 8 65.31 -33.21 21.39
C CYS A 8 64.01 -33.91 21.77
N ILE A 9 62.93 -33.15 21.89
CA ILE A 9 61.56 -33.68 21.68
C ILE A 9 60.87 -32.81 20.65
N ALA A 10 60.75 -33.40 19.46
CA ALA A 10 59.89 -32.88 18.40
C ALA A 10 58.44 -33.00 18.81
N ARG A 11 57.76 -31.90 19.04
CA ARG A 11 56.30 -31.86 19.13
C ARG A 11 55.71 -31.44 17.79
N LEU A 12 55.10 -32.41 17.14
CA LEU A 12 54.24 -32.26 15.95
C LEU A 12 53.14 -31.24 16.23
N LEU A 13 53.18 -30.08 15.58
CA LEU A 13 52.05 -29.19 15.48
C LEU A 13 51.09 -29.78 14.43
N ARG A 14 49.92 -30.19 14.91
CA ARG A 14 48.75 -30.46 14.05
C ARG A 14 48.16 -29.12 13.62
N PRO A 15 47.89 -28.92 12.33
CA PRO A 15 47.14 -27.73 11.87
C PRO A 15 45.68 -27.88 12.30
N ALA A 16 45.20 -26.97 13.13
CA ALA A 16 43.77 -26.81 13.39
C ALA A 16 43.12 -26.22 12.18
N VAL A 17 42.32 -27.00 11.47
CA VAL A 17 41.45 -26.51 10.38
C VAL A 17 40.31 -25.74 11.04
N VAL A 18 40.36 -24.41 10.98
CA VAL A 18 39.27 -23.54 11.36
C VAL A 18 38.27 -23.53 10.18
N LEU A 19 37.21 -24.33 10.31
CA LEU A 19 36.04 -24.24 9.43
C LEU A 19 35.31 -22.93 9.75
N LEU A 20 35.52 -21.91 8.92
CA LEU A 20 34.67 -20.73 8.86
C LEU A 20 33.32 -21.19 8.29
N ALA A 21 32.35 -21.40 9.15
CA ALA A 21 30.94 -21.50 8.77
C ALA A 21 30.48 -20.11 8.31
N ALA A 22 30.53 -19.84 7.01
CA ALA A 22 29.87 -18.69 6.42
C ALA A 22 28.36 -18.90 6.57
N GLY A 23 27.78 -18.30 7.59
CA GLY A 23 26.35 -18.19 7.74
C GLY A 23 25.77 -17.38 6.59
N ILE A 24 25.18 -18.04 5.62
CA ILE A 24 24.39 -17.39 4.57
C ILE A 24 23.12 -16.92 5.28
N CYS A 25 23.10 -15.63 5.70
CA CYS A 25 21.85 -14.95 6.02
C CYS A 25 21.05 -14.84 4.71
N THR A 26 20.20 -15.83 4.44
CA THR A 26 19.13 -15.67 3.47
C THR A 26 18.18 -14.63 4.06
N ALA A 27 18.28 -13.39 3.56
CA ALA A 27 17.22 -12.41 3.75
C ALA A 27 15.97 -13.04 3.11
N ALA A 28 15.06 -13.53 3.95
CA ALA A 28 13.73 -13.90 3.53
C ALA A 28 13.06 -12.61 3.08
N SER A 29 13.13 -12.31 1.78
CA SER A 29 12.23 -11.36 1.13
C SER A 29 10.84 -11.90 1.39
N GLY A 30 10.13 -11.27 2.31
CA GLY A 30 8.74 -11.59 2.62
C GLY A 30 7.88 -11.32 1.39
N GLN A 31 7.82 -12.29 0.52
CA GLN A 31 6.89 -12.31 -0.60
C GLN A 31 5.52 -12.45 0.03
N GLU A 32 4.79 -11.34 0.09
CA GLU A 32 3.44 -11.31 0.65
C GLU A 32 2.56 -12.27 -0.14
N LYS A 33 1.91 -13.18 0.58
CA LYS A 33 1.15 -14.27 -0.01
C LYS A 33 -0.05 -13.70 -0.77
N ALA A 34 -0.17 -14.00 -2.07
CA ALA A 34 -1.31 -13.62 -2.89
C ALA A 34 -2.64 -14.02 -2.19
N VAL A 35 -3.66 -13.19 -2.37
CA VAL A 35 -4.99 -13.43 -1.79
C VAL A 35 -5.53 -14.78 -2.30
N PRO A 36 -5.78 -15.78 -1.45
CA PRO A 36 -6.17 -17.13 -1.86
C PRO A 36 -7.66 -17.20 -2.22
N CYS A 37 -8.13 -16.30 -3.07
CA CYS A 37 -9.52 -16.22 -3.51
C CYS A 37 -9.71 -16.87 -4.87
N PRO A 38 -10.92 -17.42 -5.14
CA PRO A 38 -11.28 -17.82 -6.48
C PRO A 38 -11.10 -16.69 -7.49
N GLU A 39 -10.80 -17.06 -8.73
CA GLU A 39 -10.61 -16.07 -9.79
C GLU A 39 -11.84 -15.17 -9.94
N PHE A 40 -11.58 -13.88 -10.17
CA PHE A 40 -12.63 -12.89 -10.35
C PHE A 40 -13.35 -13.16 -11.68
N PRO A 41 -14.68 -13.36 -11.69
CA PRO A 41 -15.41 -13.59 -12.94
C PRO A 41 -15.31 -12.33 -13.82
N VAL A 42 -14.96 -12.52 -15.09
CA VAL A 42 -14.80 -11.43 -16.05
C VAL A 42 -15.81 -11.61 -17.19
N PRO A 43 -16.48 -10.55 -17.66
CA PRO A 43 -17.29 -10.60 -18.88
C PRO A 43 -16.46 -11.04 -20.09
N HIS A 44 -17.03 -11.82 -20.99
CA HIS A 44 -16.35 -12.31 -22.20
C HIS A 44 -15.89 -11.17 -23.14
N VAL A 45 -16.48 -9.99 -23.02
CA VAL A 45 -16.18 -8.81 -23.82
C VAL A 45 -15.48 -7.78 -22.94
N GLY A 46 -14.16 -7.67 -23.08
CA GLY A 46 -13.37 -6.70 -22.35
C GLY A 46 -11.93 -7.12 -22.18
N GLN A 47 -11.09 -6.15 -21.80
CA GLN A 47 -9.69 -6.34 -21.47
C GLN A 47 -9.48 -6.13 -19.97
N VAL A 48 -8.71 -7.00 -19.35
CA VAL A 48 -8.40 -6.93 -17.93
C VAL A 48 -6.91 -6.75 -17.74
N GLN A 49 -6.54 -5.81 -16.90
CA GLN A 49 -5.14 -5.57 -16.52
C GLN A 49 -5.01 -5.45 -14.99
N TRP A 50 -3.84 -5.76 -14.46
CA TRP A 50 -3.54 -5.53 -13.07
C TRP A 50 -3.40 -4.04 -12.77
N VAL A 51 -4.03 -3.58 -11.68
CA VAL A 51 -3.81 -2.27 -11.07
C VAL A 51 -2.91 -2.44 -9.85
N ALA A 52 -3.20 -3.45 -9.02
CA ALA A 52 -2.37 -3.84 -7.89
C ALA A 52 -2.53 -5.35 -7.64
N GLU A 53 -1.44 -6.08 -7.73
CA GLU A 53 -1.43 -7.54 -7.52
C GLU A 53 -1.27 -7.89 -6.04
N ASN A 54 -0.42 -7.13 -5.36
CA ASN A 54 -0.15 -7.30 -3.94
C ASN A 54 -0.28 -5.96 -3.23
N MET A 55 -1.34 -5.81 -2.44
CA MET A 55 -1.53 -4.63 -1.60
C MET A 55 -2.24 -4.99 -0.30
N ARG A 56 -2.12 -4.13 0.69
CA ARG A 56 -2.96 -4.13 1.88
C ARG A 56 -3.66 -2.80 2.00
N MET A 57 -4.96 -2.81 2.15
CA MET A 57 -5.73 -1.61 2.46
C MET A 57 -6.28 -1.70 3.88
N ASN A 58 -5.87 -0.77 4.73
CA ASN A 58 -6.20 -0.78 6.16
C ASN A 58 -5.88 -2.13 6.84
N GLY A 59 -4.75 -2.74 6.44
CA GLY A 59 -4.29 -4.03 6.94
C GLY A 59 -4.94 -5.27 6.32
N MET A 60 -5.93 -5.12 5.44
CA MET A 60 -6.57 -6.24 4.74
C MET A 60 -5.85 -6.53 3.40
N PRO A 61 -5.44 -7.78 3.16
CA PRO A 61 -4.90 -8.17 1.86
C PRO A 61 -5.91 -7.90 0.75
N MET A 62 -5.47 -7.30 -0.35
CA MET A 62 -6.33 -6.91 -1.47
C MET A 62 -5.59 -7.03 -2.80
N GLN A 63 -6.34 -7.36 -3.83
CA GLN A 63 -5.91 -7.32 -5.23
C GLN A 63 -6.91 -6.49 -6.03
N ILE A 64 -6.42 -5.74 -7.00
CA ILE A 64 -7.27 -4.92 -7.88
C ILE A 64 -6.88 -5.14 -9.33
N LYS A 65 -7.89 -5.42 -10.16
CA LYS A 65 -7.79 -5.40 -11.62
C LYS A 65 -8.66 -4.29 -12.20
N GLU A 66 -8.30 -3.76 -13.34
CA GLU A 66 -9.14 -2.87 -14.15
C GLU A 66 -9.69 -3.66 -15.33
N LEU A 67 -11.00 -3.62 -15.50
CA LEU A 67 -11.70 -4.08 -16.70
C LEU A 67 -12.00 -2.86 -17.57
N THR A 68 -11.65 -2.91 -18.86
CA THR A 68 -12.11 -1.97 -19.88
C THR A 68 -12.99 -2.71 -20.87
N THR A 69 -14.21 -2.20 -21.14
CA THR A 69 -15.21 -2.88 -21.97
C THR A 69 -16.05 -1.89 -22.74
N GLU A 70 -16.64 -2.34 -23.86
CA GLU A 70 -17.64 -1.57 -24.61
C GLU A 70 -19.05 -1.63 -23.99
N GLN A 71 -19.25 -2.49 -22.98
CA GLN A 71 -20.51 -2.55 -22.23
C GLN A 71 -20.70 -1.28 -21.39
N THR A 72 -21.97 -0.84 -21.28
CA THR A 72 -22.32 0.29 -20.42
C THR A 72 -22.14 -0.07 -18.93
N PRO A 73 -22.00 0.93 -18.02
CA PRO A 73 -21.94 0.66 -16.58
C PRO A 73 -23.08 -0.23 -16.08
N GLN A 74 -24.29 -0.02 -16.56
CA GLN A 74 -25.46 -0.78 -16.18
C GLN A 74 -25.37 -2.26 -16.63
N GLN A 75 -24.83 -2.51 -17.82
CA GLN A 75 -24.60 -3.87 -18.32
C GLN A 75 -23.53 -4.60 -17.50
N VAL A 76 -22.45 -3.91 -17.11
CA VAL A 76 -21.43 -4.48 -16.23
C VAL A 76 -22.03 -4.84 -14.87
N ILE A 77 -22.79 -3.95 -14.23
CA ILE A 77 -23.47 -4.25 -12.95
C ILE A 77 -24.43 -5.43 -13.12
N ALA A 78 -25.23 -5.46 -14.20
CA ALA A 78 -26.17 -6.55 -14.46
C ALA A 78 -25.47 -7.91 -14.62
N PHE A 79 -24.29 -7.95 -15.29
CA PHE A 79 -23.49 -9.17 -15.40
C PHE A 79 -23.10 -9.69 -14.01
N TYR A 80 -22.59 -8.86 -13.12
CA TYR A 80 -22.20 -9.30 -11.77
C TYR A 80 -23.40 -9.63 -10.89
N ARG A 81 -24.51 -8.91 -11.01
CA ARG A 81 -25.77 -9.25 -10.32
C ARG A 81 -26.23 -10.65 -10.70
N GLN A 82 -26.24 -10.97 -11.99
CA GLN A 82 -26.61 -12.30 -12.47
C GLN A 82 -25.61 -13.36 -12.03
N ARG A 83 -24.31 -13.07 -12.14
CA ARG A 83 -23.23 -14.00 -11.78
C ARG A 83 -23.22 -14.35 -10.30
N TRP A 84 -23.70 -13.45 -9.45
CA TRP A 84 -23.71 -13.58 -7.99
C TRP A 84 -25.11 -13.86 -7.42
N SER A 85 -26.08 -14.23 -8.26
CA SER A 85 -27.44 -14.58 -7.82
C SER A 85 -27.63 -16.05 -7.45
N ASP A 86 -26.63 -16.91 -7.68
CA ASP A 86 -26.71 -18.37 -7.59
C ASP A 86 -26.81 -18.92 -6.15
N ALA A 87 -26.25 -18.18 -5.17
CA ALA A 87 -26.27 -18.58 -3.75
C ALA A 87 -26.07 -17.39 -2.79
N PRO A 88 -26.63 -17.47 -1.55
CA PRO A 88 -26.31 -16.51 -0.48
C PRO A 88 -24.82 -16.53 -0.07
N PRO A 89 -24.28 -15.41 0.43
CA PRO A 89 -24.92 -14.10 0.47
C PRO A 89 -25.05 -13.50 -0.94
N TYR A 90 -26.23 -12.95 -1.24
CA TYR A 90 -26.47 -12.28 -2.52
C TYR A 90 -25.62 -11.01 -2.65
N SER A 91 -25.48 -10.53 -3.88
CA SER A 91 -24.80 -9.26 -4.14
C SER A 91 -25.60 -8.07 -3.59
N HIS A 92 -24.87 -7.04 -3.17
CA HIS A 92 -25.43 -5.77 -2.73
C HIS A 92 -24.96 -4.66 -3.66
N GLU A 93 -25.89 -3.86 -4.18
CA GLU A 93 -25.60 -2.72 -5.03
C GLU A 93 -25.62 -1.44 -4.21
N TYR A 94 -24.69 -0.55 -4.54
CA TYR A 94 -24.51 0.74 -3.85
C TYR A 94 -23.83 1.74 -4.79
N GLU A 95 -23.61 2.95 -4.29
CA GLU A 95 -22.87 3.97 -5.03
C GLU A 95 -21.64 4.42 -4.23
N VAL A 96 -20.53 4.64 -4.93
CA VAL A 96 -19.31 5.23 -4.39
C VAL A 96 -18.98 6.48 -5.18
N SER A 97 -19.08 7.65 -4.57
CA SER A 97 -18.80 8.93 -5.22
C SER A 97 -19.57 9.12 -6.54
N GLY A 98 -20.83 8.67 -6.60
CA GLY A 98 -21.69 8.75 -7.79
C GLY A 98 -21.42 7.67 -8.84
N MET A 99 -20.53 6.72 -8.57
CA MET A 99 -20.28 5.57 -9.44
C MET A 99 -21.06 4.35 -8.94
N PRO A 100 -21.79 3.63 -9.83
CA PRO A 100 -22.45 2.40 -9.46
C PRO A 100 -21.44 1.35 -9.04
N ALA A 101 -21.78 0.61 -8.01
CA ALA A 101 -20.95 -0.44 -7.47
C ALA A 101 -21.79 -1.64 -7.03
N ILE A 102 -21.19 -2.83 -7.05
CA ILE A 102 -21.79 -4.06 -6.56
C ILE A 102 -20.75 -4.87 -5.80
N ALA A 103 -21.14 -5.49 -4.69
CA ALA A 103 -20.27 -6.30 -3.86
C ALA A 103 -20.93 -7.61 -3.46
N THR A 104 -20.12 -8.62 -3.17
CA THR A 104 -20.56 -9.89 -2.60
C THR A 104 -19.47 -10.50 -1.72
N LEU A 105 -19.88 -11.34 -0.77
CA LEU A 105 -18.97 -12.17 0.02
C LEU A 105 -19.12 -13.63 -0.47
N ARG A 106 -18.01 -14.24 -0.89
CA ARG A 106 -17.97 -15.62 -1.38
C ARG A 106 -16.84 -16.36 -0.69
N LYS A 107 -17.13 -17.39 0.07
CA LYS A 107 -16.15 -18.17 0.86
C LYS A 107 -15.30 -17.23 1.75
N GLU A 108 -14.91 -16.67 2.30
CA GLU A 108 -14.00 -15.74 3.00
C GLU A 108 -13.47 -14.59 2.13
N CYS A 109 -13.86 -14.47 0.85
CA CYS A 109 -13.41 -13.45 -0.07
C CYS A 109 -14.49 -12.40 -0.33
N PHE A 110 -14.14 -11.14 -0.16
CA PHE A 110 -15.02 -10.02 -0.43
C PHE A 110 -14.70 -9.44 -1.81
N TYR A 111 -15.64 -9.53 -2.72
CA TYR A 111 -15.53 -9.02 -4.09
C TYR A 111 -16.26 -7.70 -4.22
N THR A 112 -15.63 -6.73 -4.88
CA THR A 112 -16.22 -5.42 -5.19
C THR A 112 -16.01 -5.08 -6.66
N VAL A 113 -17.00 -4.47 -7.28
CA VAL A 113 -16.93 -3.91 -8.62
C VAL A 113 -17.42 -2.48 -8.55
N GLN A 114 -16.57 -1.53 -8.92
CA GLN A 114 -16.93 -0.12 -9.06
C GLN A 114 -16.83 0.25 -10.53
N VAL A 115 -17.88 0.80 -11.11
CA VAL A 115 -17.97 1.02 -12.54
C VAL A 115 -18.08 2.51 -12.85
N MET A 116 -17.28 2.99 -13.80
CA MET A 116 -17.38 4.34 -14.33
C MET A 116 -17.61 4.31 -15.84
N ALA A 117 -18.37 5.25 -16.35
CA ALA A 117 -18.51 5.44 -17.78
C ALA A 117 -17.16 5.84 -18.41
N HIS A 118 -16.81 5.26 -19.55
CA HIS A 118 -15.59 5.54 -20.28
C HIS A 118 -15.83 5.51 -21.80
N GLY A 119 -15.82 6.67 -22.42
CA GLY A 119 -16.20 6.77 -23.83
C GLY A 119 -17.63 6.29 -24.08
N ARG A 120 -17.81 5.31 -24.97
CA ARG A 120 -19.11 4.64 -25.24
C ARG A 120 -19.34 3.42 -24.36
N GLY A 121 -18.34 3.00 -23.60
CA GLY A 121 -18.40 1.82 -22.74
C GLY A 121 -18.13 2.15 -21.26
N ALA A 122 -17.42 1.28 -20.58
CA ALA A 122 -17.11 1.42 -19.16
C ALA A 122 -15.69 0.95 -18.82
N LYS A 123 -15.17 1.49 -17.71
CA LYS A 123 -14.08 0.94 -16.94
C LYS A 123 -14.61 0.49 -15.58
N ALA A 124 -14.13 -0.65 -15.09
CA ALA A 124 -14.50 -1.12 -13.77
C ALA A 124 -13.26 -1.54 -12.95
N LEU A 125 -13.24 -1.15 -11.69
CA LEU A 125 -12.27 -1.66 -10.73
C LEU A 125 -12.83 -2.92 -10.08
N LEU A 126 -12.11 -4.02 -10.23
CA LEU A 126 -12.44 -5.35 -9.73
C LEU A 126 -11.56 -5.64 -8.52
N GLY A 127 -12.08 -5.42 -7.33
CA GLY A 127 -11.36 -5.61 -6.07
C GLY A 127 -11.72 -6.93 -5.40
N VAL A 128 -10.73 -7.68 -4.95
CA VAL A 128 -10.92 -8.84 -4.09
C VAL A 128 -10.06 -8.71 -2.84
N SER A 129 -10.65 -8.95 -1.68
CA SER A 129 -9.94 -8.92 -0.39
C SER A 129 -10.33 -10.12 0.47
N THR A 130 -9.44 -10.50 1.38
CA THR A 130 -9.68 -11.54 2.40
C THR A 130 -9.62 -10.94 3.79
N LYS A 131 -10.04 -11.74 4.78
CA LYS A 131 -9.73 -11.43 6.17
C LYS A 131 -8.20 -11.43 6.37
N PRO A 132 -7.68 -10.61 7.28
CA PRO A 132 -6.26 -10.65 7.63
C PRO A 132 -5.85 -12.05 8.11
N ASP A 133 -4.68 -12.52 7.67
CA ASP A 133 -4.11 -13.78 8.13
C ASP A 133 -3.79 -13.64 9.63
N GLY A 134 -4.62 -14.19 10.52
CA GLY A 134 -4.39 -14.48 11.95
C GLY A 134 -3.53 -13.52 12.80
N GLY A 135 -2.95 -12.52 12.21
CA GLY A 135 -2.14 -11.50 12.85
C GLY A 135 -2.96 -10.31 13.32
N GLN A 136 -2.42 -9.56 14.27
CA GLN A 136 -3.02 -8.29 14.66
C GLN A 136 -2.97 -7.32 13.47
N VAL A 137 -4.13 -6.89 12.99
CA VAL A 137 -4.21 -5.86 11.96
C VAL A 137 -3.60 -4.57 12.53
N LYS A 138 -2.52 -4.11 11.91
CA LYS A 138 -1.91 -2.84 12.26
C LYS A 138 -2.96 -1.73 12.13
N LYS A 139 -3.13 -0.94 13.17
CA LYS A 139 -4.05 0.20 13.12
C LYS A 139 -3.63 1.14 11.97
N PRO A 140 -4.56 1.54 11.07
CA PRO A 140 -4.25 2.48 10.00
C PRO A 140 -3.53 3.74 10.53
N GLY A 141 -2.50 4.17 9.82
CA GLY A 141 -1.67 5.32 10.20
C GLY A 141 -0.58 5.05 11.23
N THR A 142 -0.45 3.81 11.74
CA THR A 142 0.61 3.48 12.71
C THR A 142 2.00 3.78 12.14
N GLY A 143 2.82 4.55 12.89
CA GLY A 143 4.17 4.94 12.49
C GLY A 143 4.23 6.07 11.45
N PHE A 144 3.09 6.68 11.10
CA PHE A 144 3.06 7.92 10.33
C PHE A 144 2.76 9.10 11.27
N PRO A 145 3.54 10.19 11.21
CA PRO A 145 3.30 11.35 12.04
C PRO A 145 1.98 12.01 11.65
N ASN A 146 1.13 12.28 12.61
CA ASN A 146 -0.14 12.98 12.38
C ASN A 146 -0.47 13.91 13.54
N MET A 147 -1.15 15.01 13.23
CA MET A 147 -1.62 15.99 14.22
C MET A 147 -2.74 15.39 15.07
N ALA A 148 -2.87 15.83 16.31
CA ALA A 148 -3.95 15.40 17.20
C ALA A 148 -5.32 15.63 16.55
N GLY A 149 -6.24 14.66 16.70
CA GLY A 149 -7.58 14.74 16.09
C GLY A 149 -7.61 14.43 14.58
N SER A 150 -6.48 13.98 13.98
CA SER A 150 -6.51 13.47 12.61
C SER A 150 -7.25 12.13 12.53
N THR A 151 -8.03 11.97 11.46
CA THR A 151 -8.70 10.70 11.11
C THR A 151 -8.04 10.12 9.87
N VAL A 152 -7.43 8.93 9.99
CA VAL A 152 -6.89 8.20 8.84
C VAL A 152 -8.06 7.55 8.10
N LEU A 153 -8.21 7.89 6.84
CA LEU A 153 -9.25 7.36 5.95
C LEU A 153 -8.79 6.08 5.26
N ASN A 154 -7.55 6.10 4.74
CA ASN A 154 -6.93 4.96 4.07
C ASN A 154 -5.44 4.88 4.43
N ASP A 155 -4.97 3.65 4.59
CA ASP A 155 -3.56 3.28 4.76
C ASP A 155 -3.30 2.08 3.86
N ILE A 156 -2.56 2.29 2.77
CA ILE A 156 -2.39 1.32 1.70
C ILE A 156 -0.91 0.99 1.57
N ASP A 157 -0.55 -0.25 1.84
CA ASP A 157 0.78 -0.77 1.54
C ASP A 157 0.77 -1.41 0.13
N HIS A 158 1.77 -1.10 -0.68
CA HIS A 158 1.96 -1.61 -2.04
C HIS A 158 3.24 -2.43 -2.12
N TYR A 159 3.18 -3.56 -2.82
CA TYR A 159 4.30 -4.48 -2.99
C TYR A 159 4.43 -4.83 -4.48
N ASP A 160 5.05 -3.93 -5.26
CA ASP A 160 5.21 -4.11 -6.70
C ASP A 160 6.67 -4.39 -7.05
N SER A 161 6.92 -5.46 -7.81
CA SER A 161 8.18 -5.77 -8.53
C SER A 161 9.47 -5.19 -7.93
N GLY A 162 9.77 -5.52 -6.66
CA GLY A 162 10.99 -5.08 -5.98
C GLY A 162 10.92 -3.66 -5.38
N LYS A 163 9.75 -3.01 -5.40
CA LYS A 163 9.52 -1.73 -4.72
C LYS A 163 8.42 -1.89 -3.69
N THR A 164 8.64 -1.33 -2.52
CA THR A 164 7.58 -1.16 -1.53
C THR A 164 7.14 0.29 -1.50
N GLY A 165 5.87 0.50 -1.30
CA GLY A 165 5.33 1.83 -1.15
C GLY A 165 4.20 1.82 -0.13
N ARG A 166 3.93 2.99 0.44
CA ARG A 166 2.81 3.19 1.35
C ARG A 166 2.12 4.49 1.03
N THR A 167 0.79 4.45 0.89
CA THR A 167 -0.04 5.65 0.69
C THR A 167 -0.99 5.81 1.86
N ILE A 168 -0.93 6.96 2.51
CA ILE A 168 -1.80 7.31 3.62
C ILE A 168 -2.66 8.51 3.24
N MET A 169 -3.96 8.38 3.45
CA MET A 169 -4.91 9.48 3.33
C MET A 169 -5.52 9.76 4.69
N LEU A 170 -5.42 11.01 5.13
CA LEU A 170 -6.06 11.45 6.38
C LEU A 170 -6.71 12.82 6.22
N THR A 171 -7.59 13.14 7.15
CA THR A 171 -8.24 14.44 7.28
C THR A 171 -8.15 14.93 8.73
N ASN A 172 -8.11 16.25 8.90
CA ASN A 172 -8.15 16.91 10.19
C ASN A 172 -8.75 18.32 10.09
N THR A 173 -8.90 19.00 11.21
CA THR A 173 -9.50 20.35 11.30
C THR A 173 -8.49 21.48 11.14
N TYR A 174 -7.19 21.18 10.99
CA TYR A 174 -6.15 22.19 10.83
C TYR A 174 -6.07 22.72 9.40
N SER A 175 -5.59 23.96 9.23
CA SER A 175 -5.38 24.54 7.91
C SER A 175 -4.30 23.78 7.11
N PRO A 176 -4.31 23.88 5.77
CA PRO A 176 -3.24 23.30 4.94
C PRO A 176 -1.85 23.79 5.34
N GLU A 177 -1.71 25.07 5.69
CA GLU A 177 -0.44 25.63 6.12
C GLU A 177 0.03 25.09 7.48
N ALA A 178 -0.89 24.91 8.43
CA ALA A 178 -0.57 24.31 9.72
C ALA A 178 -0.08 22.86 9.57
N ASN A 179 -0.73 22.06 8.70
CA ASN A 179 -0.28 20.74 8.35
C ASN A 179 1.09 20.75 7.66
N LEU A 180 1.32 21.65 6.70
CA LEU A 180 2.62 21.80 6.02
C LEU A 180 3.74 22.06 7.02
N ASN A 181 3.54 23.00 7.94
CA ASN A 181 4.55 23.35 8.96
C ASN A 181 4.81 22.20 9.94
N PHE A 182 3.75 21.44 10.28
CA PHE A 182 3.87 20.23 11.09
C PHE A 182 4.75 19.19 10.39
N TYR A 183 4.44 18.84 9.13
CA TYR A 183 5.19 17.82 8.40
C TYR A 183 6.62 18.25 8.09
N ARG A 184 6.86 19.50 7.72
CA ARG A 184 8.21 20.04 7.53
C ARG A 184 9.08 19.81 8.76
N ARG A 185 8.59 20.16 9.95
CA ARG A 185 9.33 20.01 11.19
C ARG A 185 9.49 18.55 11.59
N THR A 186 8.38 17.81 11.71
CA THR A 186 8.41 16.46 12.26
C THR A 186 9.20 15.50 11.36
N MET A 187 9.05 15.60 10.05
CA MET A 187 9.82 14.76 9.15
C MET A 187 11.30 15.16 9.10
N ALA A 188 11.63 16.45 9.22
CA ALA A 188 13.03 16.87 9.33
C ALA A 188 13.69 16.32 10.60
N GLU A 189 12.98 16.30 11.73
CA GLU A 189 13.44 15.67 12.99
C GLU A 189 13.73 14.16 12.81
N GLU A 190 13.03 13.50 11.88
CA GLU A 190 13.24 12.11 11.49
C GLU A 190 14.32 11.92 10.39
N GLY A 191 15.01 12.98 9.99
CA GLY A 191 16.10 12.96 9.02
C GLY A 191 15.69 13.10 7.56
N TRP A 192 14.44 13.50 7.28
CA TRP A 192 13.99 13.79 5.92
C TRP A 192 14.42 15.18 5.48
N GLY A 193 15.04 15.30 4.30
CA GLY A 193 15.39 16.57 3.66
C GLY A 193 14.32 16.97 2.62
N ALA A 194 13.88 18.22 2.65
CA ALA A 194 12.95 18.75 1.65
C ALA A 194 13.65 18.93 0.30
N VAL A 195 13.07 18.38 -0.77
CA VAL A 195 13.54 18.47 -2.16
C VAL A 195 12.67 19.44 -2.96
N MET A 196 11.35 19.44 -2.68
CA MET A 196 10.39 20.36 -3.27
C MET A 196 9.39 20.78 -2.21
N ASP A 197 9.04 22.04 -2.25
CA ASP A 197 8.04 22.66 -1.39
C ASP A 197 7.34 23.76 -2.17
N ARG A 198 6.10 23.50 -2.59
CA ARG A 198 5.36 24.40 -3.47
C ARG A 198 3.91 24.57 -3.01
N ALA A 199 3.45 25.82 -3.06
CA ALA A 199 2.05 26.16 -2.97
C ALA A 199 1.42 26.13 -4.39
N VAL A 200 0.21 25.56 -4.48
CA VAL A 200 -0.56 25.45 -5.72
C VAL A 200 -1.95 26.04 -5.49
N GLN A 201 -2.29 27.09 -6.24
CA GLN A 201 -3.62 27.68 -6.18
C GLN A 201 -4.64 26.77 -6.87
N GLY A 202 -5.64 26.32 -6.16
CA GLY A 202 -6.75 25.53 -6.71
C GLY A 202 -8.12 26.21 -6.48
N ALA A 203 -9.17 25.62 -7.01
CA ALA A 203 -10.53 26.14 -6.89
C ALA A 203 -11.04 26.20 -5.42
N LYS A 204 -10.48 25.37 -4.55
CA LYS A 204 -10.87 25.31 -3.12
C LYS A 204 -9.90 26.06 -2.20
N GLY A 205 -8.94 26.78 -2.74
CA GLY A 205 -7.88 27.47 -2.01
C GLY A 205 -6.49 26.93 -2.31
N VAL A 206 -5.51 27.33 -1.48
CA VAL A 206 -4.12 26.94 -1.65
C VAL A 206 -3.90 25.52 -1.13
N SER A 207 -3.34 24.67 -1.98
CA SER A 207 -2.80 23.35 -1.61
C SER A 207 -1.28 23.42 -1.55
N HIS A 208 -0.65 22.52 -0.80
CA HIS A 208 0.80 22.43 -0.71
C HIS A 208 1.27 21.06 -1.18
N VAL A 209 2.39 21.05 -1.90
CA VAL A 209 3.09 19.82 -2.31
C VAL A 209 4.47 19.86 -1.67
N LEU A 210 4.76 18.87 -0.83
CA LEU A 210 6.03 18.71 -0.14
C LEU A 210 6.64 17.37 -0.55
N VAL A 211 7.81 17.40 -1.20
CA VAL A 211 8.59 16.21 -1.54
C VAL A 211 9.82 16.18 -0.66
N MET A 212 10.04 15.06 0.01
CA MET A 212 11.15 14.87 0.93
C MET A 212 11.91 13.57 0.61
N LYS A 213 13.19 13.54 0.97
CA LYS A 213 14.05 12.36 0.81
C LYS A 213 14.82 12.05 2.06
N ARG A 214 15.03 10.76 2.32
CA ARG A 214 15.89 10.21 3.35
C ARG A 214 16.66 9.01 2.80
N GLY A 215 17.90 9.22 2.39
CA GLY A 215 18.66 8.22 1.64
C GLY A 215 17.96 7.87 0.32
N TYR A 216 17.62 6.59 0.14
CA TYR A 216 16.90 6.10 -1.04
C TYR A 216 15.38 6.22 -0.93
N HIS A 217 14.86 6.56 0.25
CA HIS A 217 13.42 6.71 0.48
C HIS A 217 12.94 8.09 0.00
N GLU A 218 11.75 8.11 -0.59
CA GLU A 218 11.08 9.33 -1.02
C GLU A 218 9.69 9.42 -0.40
N ALA A 219 9.32 10.61 0.06
CA ALA A 219 7.99 10.92 0.58
C ALA A 219 7.40 12.10 -0.20
N ASN A 220 6.18 11.91 -0.70
CA ASN A 220 5.41 12.93 -1.42
C ASN A 220 4.14 13.22 -0.62
N LEU A 221 4.00 14.46 -0.14
CA LEU A 221 2.82 14.90 0.60
C LEU A 221 2.05 15.94 -0.23
N THR A 222 0.76 15.71 -0.42
CA THR A 222 -0.17 16.70 -0.94
C THR A 222 -1.14 17.06 0.16
N ILE A 223 -1.14 18.34 0.53
CA ILE A 223 -1.98 18.90 1.59
C ILE A 223 -2.95 19.86 0.94
N SER A 224 -4.24 19.58 0.99
CA SER A 224 -5.28 20.37 0.33
C SER A 224 -6.36 20.81 1.32
N PRO A 225 -7.05 21.92 1.03
CA PRO A 225 -8.22 22.31 1.80
C PRO A 225 -9.27 21.19 1.86
N GLY A 226 -9.96 21.06 2.98
CA GLY A 226 -11.09 20.16 3.16
C GLY A 226 -12.25 20.44 2.22
N LYS A 227 -13.45 19.97 2.55
CA LYS A 227 -14.66 20.29 1.77
C LYS A 227 -14.90 21.82 1.76
N ALA A 228 -15.41 22.33 0.63
CA ALA A 228 -15.74 23.75 0.50
C ALA A 228 -16.66 24.21 1.66
N GLY A 229 -16.26 25.29 2.33
CA GLY A 229 -16.98 25.86 3.51
C GLY A 229 -16.68 25.18 4.85
N ALA A 230 -15.88 24.12 4.90
CA ALA A 230 -15.41 23.51 6.14
C ALA A 230 -13.95 23.89 6.42
N SER A 231 -13.66 24.24 7.68
CA SER A 231 -12.26 24.33 8.14
C SER A 231 -11.64 22.94 8.09
N GLY A 232 -10.34 22.85 7.75
CA GLY A 232 -9.59 21.62 7.79
C GLY A 232 -8.88 21.27 6.50
N SER A 233 -8.21 20.14 6.51
CA SER A 233 -7.38 19.67 5.40
C SER A 233 -7.54 18.20 5.13
N ASN A 234 -7.27 17.83 3.89
CA ASN A 234 -6.94 16.46 3.48
C ASN A 234 -5.44 16.37 3.26
N VAL A 235 -4.82 15.35 3.78
CA VAL A 235 -3.41 15.02 3.56
C VAL A 235 -3.33 13.69 2.86
N LEU A 236 -2.66 13.66 1.71
CA LEU A 236 -2.26 12.46 0.99
C LEU A 236 -0.74 12.37 1.08
N ALA A 237 -0.24 11.33 1.72
CA ALA A 237 1.18 11.05 1.82
C ALA A 237 1.52 9.73 1.14
N THR A 238 2.46 9.74 0.20
CA THR A 238 2.96 8.54 -0.49
C THR A 238 4.44 8.39 -0.21
N PHE A 239 4.83 7.22 0.30
CA PHE A 239 6.20 6.82 0.52
C PHE A 239 6.60 5.78 -0.52
N VAL A 240 7.81 5.88 -1.02
CA VAL A 240 8.38 4.90 -1.94
C VAL A 240 9.76 4.53 -1.44
N ASP A 241 9.96 3.25 -1.21
CA ASP A 241 11.26 2.67 -0.92
C ASP A 241 11.86 2.21 -2.26
N LYS A 242 12.98 2.83 -2.63
CA LYS A 242 13.78 2.39 -3.79
C LYS A 242 14.81 1.39 -3.28
N PRO A 243 14.99 0.26 -3.96
CA PRO A 243 16.00 -0.74 -3.59
C PRO A 243 17.42 -0.20 -3.71
#